data_c6a37b04bfa4b42744f5bf7e46427217
#
_entry.id   c6a37b04bfa4b42744f5bf7e46427217
#
_cell.length_a   1.000
_cell.length_b   1.000
_cell.length_c   1.000
_cell.angle_alpha   90.00
_cell.angle_beta   90.00
_cell.angle_gamma   90.00
#
_symmetry.space_group_name_H-M   'P 1'
#
loop_
_entity.id
_entity.type
_entity.pdbx_description
1 polymer ?
#
loop_
_entity_poly.entity_id
_entity_poly.type
_entity_poly.pdbx_seq_one_letter_code
_entity_poly.pdbx_strand_id
1 'polypeptide(L)'
;MTNSCSRTGIARSALAALCVALLSGGCDSLRGKPEAPTXGRCRHRRSTRRASAGAAPVQPYDKAVLSAATALFANAKLPPAGTPPQARYAVVIDPLIDGVTGAQSVASQAMXVRLAKMMREQYPQYDVQAFTAANVAKGPLVLVGTLTGVNAERKTTGTREAYRICLALADLRTGKLVSKGLAFALPDGVXPTPLASFRDAPAWSEDPATEGYVKTCQGTKAGDPINPLYLDRIVAATQVAEAIDAYDAGRYREALELYTSVAAMPAGNQFRVLNGIYLANWKLGRQQQAEAAFAKIVDYGLEHQRLAVKFLFRPGSTAFVQDPRLSGPYPVWLKTIAKQAAGGNKCLEVTGHTSPTGPEPLNERLSLLRAEYVKSRLEGTSPTLARRMIANGVGSAQTMVGTGRDDASDALDRRVEFKVIGC
;
A
#
# COMPACT_ATOMS: atom_id res chain seq x y z
N MET A 1 39.56 -45.73 -23.63
CA MET A 1 40.84 -44.97 -23.54
C MET A 1 40.54 -43.86 -22.52
N THR A 2 40.79 -44.17 -21.27
CA THR A 2 41.91 -43.73 -20.42
C THR A 2 41.91 -42.23 -20.21
N ASN A 3 41.92 -41.62 -19.03
CA ASN A 3 42.20 -41.93 -17.64
C ASN A 3 41.74 -40.70 -16.82
N SER A 4 41.02 -40.82 -15.74
CA SER A 4 41.52 -40.97 -14.38
C SER A 4 42.49 -39.87 -13.89
N CYS A 5 42.11 -39.09 -12.91
CA CYS A 5 42.68 -39.23 -11.56
C CYS A 5 42.17 -38.22 -10.58
N SER A 6 41.78 -38.77 -9.47
CA SER A 6 41.39 -38.20 -8.17
C SER A 6 42.56 -37.64 -7.35
N ARG A 7 42.29 -36.86 -6.30
CA ARG A 7 42.67 -37.03 -4.86
C ARG A 7 42.49 -35.71 -4.13
N THR A 8 41.61 -35.62 -3.20
CA THR A 8 41.63 -35.84 -1.73
C THR A 8 42.74 -35.15 -0.93
N GLY A 9 42.36 -34.52 0.17
CA GLY A 9 43.23 -34.18 1.31
C GLY A 9 42.65 -32.99 2.12
N ILE A 10 41.86 -33.18 3.05
CA ILE A 10 41.97 -33.39 4.49
C ILE A 10 42.45 -32.16 5.27
N ALA A 11 41.61 -31.77 6.21
CA ALA A 11 41.68 -30.76 7.24
C ALA A 11 42.91 -30.79 8.14
N ARG A 12 43.15 -29.65 8.82
CA ARG A 12 43.54 -29.67 10.25
C ARG A 12 43.46 -28.32 10.92
N SER A 13 42.86 -28.34 12.09
CA SER A 13 42.74 -27.33 13.12
C SER A 13 44.03 -27.03 13.86
N ALA A 14 44.17 -25.87 14.50
CA ALA A 14 44.77 -25.66 15.84
C ALA A 14 44.78 -24.13 16.10
N LEU A 15 44.18 -23.72 17.10
CA LEU A 15 44.38 -23.58 18.56
C LEU A 15 45.31 -22.43 18.96
N ALA A 16 44.70 -21.53 19.66
CA ALA A 16 45.08 -20.56 20.69
C ALA A 16 46.53 -20.39 21.13
N ALA A 17 46.89 -19.11 21.46
CA ALA A 17 47.71 -18.84 22.63
C ALA A 17 47.55 -17.42 23.14
N LEU A 18 47.20 -17.35 24.38
CA LEU A 18 47.11 -16.23 25.30
C LEU A 18 48.55 -15.82 25.73
N CYS A 19 48.87 -14.53 25.76
CA CYS A 19 50.00 -14.08 26.55
C CYS A 19 49.66 -12.83 27.35
N VAL A 20 49.63 -12.99 28.64
CA VAL A 20 49.60 -11.99 29.69
C VAL A 20 51.05 -11.64 30.02
N ALA A 21 51.37 -10.38 30.13
CA ALA A 21 52.60 -9.97 30.80
C ALA A 21 52.35 -8.69 31.62
N LEU A 22 52.47 -8.89 32.90
CA LEU A 22 52.54 -7.87 33.93
C LEU A 22 54.01 -7.48 34.15
N LEU A 23 54.20 -6.31 34.73
CA LEU A 23 55.21 -5.85 35.70
C LEU A 23 55.78 -4.49 35.29
N SER A 24 55.68 -3.55 36.04
CA SER A 24 55.94 -3.02 37.36
C SER A 24 57.08 -1.99 37.35
N GLY A 25 56.81 -0.86 37.99
CA GLY A 25 57.77 -0.23 38.84
C GLY A 25 58.46 1.04 38.41
N GLY A 26 58.33 2.07 39.24
CA GLY A 26 59.33 3.12 39.33
C GLY A 26 58.78 4.51 39.63
N CYS A 27 58.70 4.87 40.90
CA CYS A 27 58.55 6.23 41.39
C CYS A 27 59.76 7.06 41.12
N ASP A 28 59.60 8.32 40.76
CA ASP A 28 60.39 9.36 41.50
C ASP A 28 59.68 10.72 41.39
N SER A 29 59.74 11.41 42.53
CA SER A 29 59.10 12.68 42.82
C SER A 29 59.94 13.84 42.40
N LEU A 30 59.38 14.95 41.96
CA LEU A 30 59.86 16.29 42.27
C LEU A 30 58.73 17.32 42.17
N ARG A 31 58.68 18.18 43.16
CA ARG A 31 57.71 19.22 43.50
C ARG A 31 57.62 20.33 42.44
N GLY A 32 56.38 20.78 42.21
CA GLY A 32 56.06 22.07 41.60
C GLY A 32 54.65 22.50 42.02
N LYS A 33 54.56 23.73 42.52
CA LYS A 33 53.31 24.35 43.04
C LYS A 33 52.23 24.51 42.02
N PRO A 34 50.93 24.56 42.46
CA PRO A 34 49.78 24.58 41.55
C PRO A 34 49.43 25.98 41.09
N GLU A 35 49.20 26.13 39.79
CA GLU A 35 48.47 27.27 39.22
C GLU A 35 47.01 26.84 38.92
N ALA A 36 46.11 27.80 39.16
CA ALA A 36 44.67 27.60 39.05
C ALA A 36 44.20 27.33 37.62
N PRO A 37 43.17 26.53 37.45
CA PRO A 37 42.68 26.18 36.10
C PRO A 37 41.73 27.25 35.56
N THR A 38 42.01 27.70 34.36
CA THR A 38 41.11 28.52 33.55
C THR A 38 40.04 27.63 32.90
N UNK A 39 38.90 27.76 33.05
CA UNK A 39 38.00 27.21 32.60
C UNK A 39 38.04 27.06 31.35
N GLY A 40 38.15 26.20 30.91
CA GLY A 40 37.97 25.78 29.54
C GLY A 40 36.50 25.60 29.20
N ARG A 41 35.99 26.45 28.37
CA ARG A 41 34.63 26.28 27.77
C ARG A 41 34.60 24.96 27.01
N CYS A 42 33.81 24.00 27.50
CA CYS A 42 33.42 22.83 26.74
C CYS A 42 32.55 23.31 25.57
N ARG A 43 33.14 23.45 24.41
CA ARG A 43 32.35 23.57 23.18
C ARG A 43 31.68 22.21 22.94
N HIS A 44 30.41 22.14 23.23
CA HIS A 44 29.58 21.08 22.69
C HIS A 44 29.70 21.14 21.16
N ARG A 45 30.48 20.22 20.62
CA ARG A 45 30.42 19.92 19.20
C ARG A 45 29.00 19.38 18.94
N ARG A 46 28.12 20.26 18.52
CA ARG A 46 26.91 19.82 17.84
C ARG A 46 27.39 19.04 16.62
N SER A 47 27.25 17.73 16.70
CA SER A 47 27.33 16.88 15.53
C SER A 47 26.22 17.34 14.60
N THR A 48 26.53 18.24 13.70
CA THR A 48 25.68 18.47 12.55
C THR A 48 25.78 17.19 11.73
N ARG A 49 24.77 16.31 11.87
CA ARG A 49 24.55 15.28 10.88
C ARG A 49 24.53 16.00 9.53
N ARG A 50 25.53 15.76 8.71
CA ARG A 50 25.52 16.15 7.31
C ARG A 50 24.26 15.52 6.72
N ALA A 51 23.26 16.34 6.48
CA ALA A 51 22.13 15.94 5.64
C ALA A 51 22.75 15.50 4.32
N SER A 52 22.47 14.28 3.92
CA SER A 52 22.88 13.80 2.61
C SER A 52 22.33 14.78 1.57
N ALA A 53 23.22 15.41 0.83
CA ALA A 53 22.82 16.31 -0.23
C ALA A 53 21.99 15.52 -1.25
N GLY A 54 20.68 15.82 -1.35
CA GLY A 54 19.82 15.24 -2.38
C GLY A 54 18.45 14.71 -1.94
N ALA A 55 18.19 14.53 -0.63
CA ALA A 55 16.87 14.04 -0.20
C ALA A 55 15.88 15.20 -0.05
N ALA A 56 14.73 15.15 -0.74
CA ALA A 56 13.68 16.16 -0.62
C ALA A 56 13.22 16.27 0.85
N PRO A 57 13.02 17.51 1.38
CA PRO A 57 12.64 17.67 2.79
C PRO A 57 11.24 17.16 3.07
N VAL A 58 11.02 16.70 4.31
CA VAL A 58 9.67 16.40 4.81
C VAL A 58 9.05 17.71 5.30
N GLN A 59 7.86 18.05 4.84
CA GLN A 59 7.18 19.31 5.08
C GLN A 59 5.84 19.08 5.75
N PRO A 60 5.24 20.10 6.40
CA PRO A 60 3.84 19.99 6.77
C PRO A 60 2.97 19.62 5.56
N TYR A 61 1.91 18.85 5.79
CA TYR A 61 1.12 18.23 4.73
C TYR A 61 0.68 19.26 3.67
N ASP A 62 0.13 20.38 4.11
CA ASP A 62 -0.38 21.40 3.17
C ASP A 62 0.72 21.96 2.29
N LYS A 63 1.91 22.17 2.86
CA LYS A 63 3.06 22.65 2.09
C LYS A 63 3.57 21.59 1.12
N ALA A 64 3.56 20.34 1.52
CA ALA A 64 3.99 19.24 0.67
C ALA A 64 3.07 19.09 -0.56
N VAL A 65 1.74 19.18 -0.36
CA VAL A 65 0.78 19.14 -1.46
C VAL A 65 1.03 20.30 -2.42
N LEU A 66 1.20 21.50 -1.87
CA LEU A 66 1.48 22.70 -2.68
C LEU A 66 2.79 22.54 -3.45
N SER A 67 3.84 22.04 -2.82
CA SER A 67 5.15 21.83 -3.46
C SER A 67 5.04 20.84 -4.62
N ALA A 68 4.37 19.69 -4.40
CA ALA A 68 4.20 18.69 -5.45
C ALA A 68 3.39 19.26 -6.63
N ALA A 69 2.29 19.96 -6.34
CA ALA A 69 1.44 20.55 -7.37
C ALA A 69 2.18 21.62 -8.15
N THR A 70 2.91 22.50 -7.45
CA THR A 70 3.68 23.58 -8.11
C THR A 70 4.74 22.96 -9.03
N ALA A 71 5.45 21.94 -8.58
CA ALA A 71 6.44 21.25 -9.40
C ALA A 71 5.78 20.62 -10.64
N LEU A 72 4.62 19.97 -10.45
CA LEU A 72 3.87 19.35 -11.55
C LEU A 72 3.54 20.35 -12.63
N PHE A 73 2.94 21.49 -12.25
CA PHE A 73 2.46 22.48 -13.22
C PHE A 73 3.59 23.34 -13.80
N ALA A 74 4.61 23.66 -13.01
CA ALA A 74 5.76 24.42 -13.49
C ALA A 74 6.61 23.63 -14.49
N ASN A 75 6.67 22.30 -14.33
CA ASN A 75 7.47 21.44 -15.22
C ASN A 75 6.70 20.95 -16.45
N ALA A 76 5.42 21.28 -16.55
CA ALA A 76 4.59 20.87 -17.69
C ALA A 76 4.94 21.71 -18.91
N LYS A 77 5.71 21.15 -19.82
CA LYS A 77 6.11 21.81 -21.08
C LYS A 77 5.14 21.40 -22.17
N LEU A 78 4.03 22.16 -22.24
CA LEU A 78 2.99 21.93 -23.21
C LEU A 78 3.02 23.03 -24.27
N PRO A 79 2.81 22.73 -25.55
CA PRO A 79 2.63 23.78 -26.56
C PRO A 79 1.37 24.57 -26.25
N PRO A 80 1.20 25.76 -26.84
CA PRO A 80 -0.06 26.50 -26.66
C PRO A 80 -1.27 25.62 -27.01
N ALA A 81 -2.33 25.73 -26.21
CA ALA A 81 -3.52 24.86 -26.33
C ALA A 81 -4.42 25.22 -27.52
N GLY A 82 -3.92 26.00 -28.46
CA GLY A 82 -4.66 26.50 -29.63
C GLY A 82 -4.78 28.01 -29.61
N THR A 83 -5.79 28.53 -30.30
CA THR A 83 -5.93 29.98 -30.46
C THR A 83 -6.56 30.60 -29.21
N PRO A 84 -5.87 31.56 -28.53
CA PRO A 84 -6.48 32.31 -27.43
C PRO A 84 -7.73 33.08 -27.90
N PRO A 85 -8.64 33.45 -26.93
CA PRO A 85 -8.49 33.34 -25.48
C PRO A 85 -9.14 32.09 -24.86
N GLN A 86 -9.86 31.28 -25.61
CA GLN A 86 -10.66 30.19 -25.05
C GLN A 86 -9.97 28.82 -25.05
N ALA A 87 -8.91 28.68 -25.83
CA ALA A 87 -8.25 27.38 -25.95
C ALA A 87 -7.51 27.02 -24.64
N ARG A 88 -7.89 25.89 -24.02
CA ARG A 88 -7.32 25.41 -22.79
C ARG A 88 -7.11 23.89 -22.90
N TYR A 89 -6.23 23.35 -22.06
CA TYR A 89 -6.03 21.91 -21.99
C TYR A 89 -7.09 21.29 -21.10
N ALA A 90 -7.93 20.41 -21.67
CA ALA A 90 -8.85 19.61 -20.87
C ALA A 90 -8.04 18.66 -19.98
N VAL A 91 -8.37 18.61 -18.69
CA VAL A 91 -7.72 17.74 -17.72
C VAL A 91 -8.79 17.00 -16.93
N VAL A 92 -8.64 15.68 -16.80
CA VAL A 92 -9.44 14.87 -15.89
C VAL A 92 -8.52 14.39 -14.75
N ILE A 93 -9.09 14.22 -13.57
CA ILE A 93 -8.34 13.71 -12.41
C ILE A 93 -8.91 12.33 -12.05
N ASP A 94 -8.11 11.29 -12.24
CA ASP A 94 -8.44 9.96 -11.74
C ASP A 94 -8.24 9.99 -10.21
N PRO A 95 -9.19 9.55 -9.41
CA PRO A 95 -9.07 9.64 -7.96
C PRO A 95 -7.73 9.15 -7.42
N LEU A 96 -7.17 9.91 -6.48
CA LEU A 96 -5.85 9.64 -5.92
C LEU A 96 -5.93 8.48 -4.93
N ILE A 97 -4.88 7.66 -4.89
CA ILE A 97 -4.89 6.41 -4.14
C ILE A 97 -3.63 6.25 -3.28
N ASP A 98 -3.69 5.34 -2.32
CA ASP A 98 -2.51 4.86 -1.62
C ASP A 98 -1.67 4.00 -2.59
N GLY A 99 -0.37 4.23 -2.62
CA GLY A 99 0.52 3.56 -3.59
C GLY A 99 0.88 2.11 -3.26
N VAL A 100 0.40 1.59 -2.13
CA VAL A 100 0.58 0.18 -1.76
C VAL A 100 -0.73 -0.58 -1.90
N THR A 101 -1.79 -0.06 -1.30
CA THR A 101 -3.07 -0.77 -1.21
C THR A 101 -4.04 -0.46 -2.33
N GLY A 102 -3.87 0.68 -3.01
CA GLY A 102 -4.83 1.18 -3.99
C GLY A 102 -6.04 1.86 -3.37
N ALA A 103 -6.07 2.01 -2.06
CA ALA A 103 -7.24 2.56 -1.36
C ALA A 103 -7.33 4.08 -1.55
N GLN A 104 -8.55 4.55 -1.72
CA GLN A 104 -8.85 5.98 -1.54
C GLN A 104 -9.09 6.23 -0.05
N SER A 105 -8.65 7.37 0.43
CA SER A 105 -8.78 7.77 1.83
C SER A 105 -9.32 9.19 1.93
N VAL A 106 -9.71 9.57 3.15
CA VAL A 106 -10.12 10.96 3.43
C VAL A 106 -9.04 11.94 2.95
N ALA A 107 -7.77 11.63 3.22
CA ALA A 107 -6.66 12.49 2.83
C ALA A 107 -6.49 12.55 1.31
N SER A 108 -6.57 11.41 0.62
CA SER A 108 -6.40 11.42 -0.85
C SER A 108 -7.57 12.12 -1.55
N GLN A 109 -8.78 11.99 -1.02
CA GLN A 109 -9.96 12.70 -1.54
C GLN A 109 -9.81 14.21 -1.32
N ALA A 110 -9.40 14.63 -0.13
CA ALA A 110 -9.14 16.05 0.15
C ALA A 110 -8.05 16.59 -0.77
N MET A 111 -7.06 15.82 -1.06
CA MET A 111 -6.03 16.21 -2.00
C MET A 111 -6.57 16.41 -3.43
N UNK A 112 -7.34 15.65 -3.93
CA UNK A 112 -7.92 15.75 -5.09
C UNK A 112 -8.59 16.93 -5.21
N VAL A 113 -9.54 17.24 -4.27
CA VAL A 113 -10.33 18.50 -4.25
C VAL A 113 -9.42 19.73 -4.28
N ARG A 114 -8.38 19.72 -3.46
CA ARG A 114 -7.42 20.82 -3.40
C ARG A 114 -6.69 21.05 -4.71
N LEU A 115 -6.26 19.98 -5.37
CA LEU A 115 -5.58 20.10 -6.68
C LEU A 115 -6.50 20.71 -7.74
N ALA A 116 -7.75 20.24 -7.79
CA ALA A 116 -8.73 20.79 -8.74
C ALA A 116 -8.96 22.27 -8.49
N LYS A 117 -9.08 22.67 -7.23
CA LYS A 117 -9.25 24.08 -6.85
C LYS A 117 -8.03 24.91 -7.27
N MET A 118 -6.83 24.44 -6.98
CA MET A 118 -5.59 25.12 -7.38
C MET A 118 -5.54 25.32 -8.90
N MET A 119 -5.90 24.28 -9.65
CA MET A 119 -5.88 24.37 -11.12
C MET A 119 -6.86 25.45 -11.62
N ARG A 120 -8.08 25.47 -11.09
CA ARG A 120 -9.08 26.44 -11.49
C ARG A 120 -8.67 27.88 -11.15
N GLU A 121 -8.04 28.09 -10.00
CA GLU A 121 -7.71 29.43 -9.49
C GLU A 121 -6.37 29.97 -9.99
N GLN A 122 -5.37 29.10 -10.19
CA GLN A 122 -3.98 29.53 -10.40
C GLN A 122 -3.40 29.10 -11.74
N TYR A 123 -4.06 28.17 -12.44
CA TYR A 123 -3.55 27.63 -13.70
C TYR A 123 -4.65 27.65 -14.77
N PRO A 124 -5.00 28.86 -15.27
CA PRO A 124 -6.15 28.98 -16.17
C PRO A 124 -5.97 28.31 -17.53
N GLN A 125 -4.76 27.90 -17.88
CA GLN A 125 -4.52 27.14 -19.12
C GLN A 125 -5.13 25.75 -19.06
N TYR A 126 -5.55 25.24 -17.87
CA TYR A 126 -6.20 23.95 -17.71
C TYR A 126 -7.70 24.11 -17.49
N ASP A 127 -8.45 23.25 -18.16
CA ASP A 127 -9.90 23.13 -17.98
C ASP A 127 -10.19 21.80 -17.28
N VAL A 128 -10.44 21.84 -15.98
CA VAL A 128 -10.67 20.64 -15.16
C VAL A 128 -12.09 20.12 -15.44
N GLN A 129 -12.17 18.92 -15.98
CA GLN A 129 -13.41 18.26 -16.37
C GLN A 129 -13.62 17.00 -15.54
N ALA A 130 -14.87 16.53 -15.46
CA ALA A 130 -15.22 15.33 -14.73
C ALA A 130 -14.54 14.10 -15.35
N PHE A 131 -14.14 13.16 -14.49
CA PHE A 131 -13.50 11.90 -14.90
C PHE A 131 -14.59 10.93 -15.38
N THR A 132 -14.95 11.06 -16.65
CA THR A 132 -16.01 10.26 -17.29
C THR A 132 -15.47 9.62 -18.56
N ALA A 133 -16.13 8.54 -18.99
CA ALA A 133 -15.75 7.87 -20.25
C ALA A 133 -15.83 8.83 -21.43
N ALA A 134 -16.87 9.68 -21.47
CA ALA A 134 -17.06 10.64 -22.57
C ALA A 134 -15.91 11.64 -22.62
N ASN A 135 -15.46 12.15 -21.47
CA ASN A 135 -14.35 13.10 -21.43
C ASN A 135 -13.01 12.42 -21.75
N VAL A 136 -12.78 11.21 -21.24
CA VAL A 136 -11.56 10.44 -21.53
C VAL A 136 -11.44 10.15 -23.04
N ALA A 137 -12.57 9.88 -23.70
CA ALA A 137 -12.58 9.57 -25.14
C ALA A 137 -12.07 10.74 -26.00
N LYS A 138 -12.09 11.96 -25.47
CA LYS A 138 -11.60 13.16 -26.18
C LYS A 138 -10.07 13.31 -26.10
N GLY A 139 -9.38 12.43 -25.41
CA GLY A 139 -7.93 12.46 -25.26
C GLY A 139 -7.41 13.62 -24.43
N PRO A 140 -7.97 13.85 -23.24
CA PRO A 140 -7.49 14.95 -22.38
C PRO A 140 -6.16 14.62 -21.74
N LEU A 141 -5.61 15.58 -21.01
CA LEU A 141 -4.59 15.26 -19.99
C LEU A 141 -5.28 14.52 -18.86
N VAL A 142 -4.56 13.59 -18.24
CA VAL A 142 -5.03 12.92 -17.01
C VAL A 142 -4.02 13.17 -15.89
N LEU A 143 -4.54 13.56 -14.73
CA LEU A 143 -3.74 13.69 -13.53
C LEU A 143 -3.98 12.45 -12.68
N VAL A 144 -2.88 11.76 -12.32
CA VAL A 144 -2.89 10.64 -11.37
C VAL A 144 -1.97 10.99 -10.20
N GLY A 145 -2.21 10.38 -9.05
CA GLY A 145 -1.33 10.63 -7.92
C GLY A 145 -1.50 9.64 -6.80
N THR A 146 -0.44 9.49 -6.03
CA THR A 146 -0.44 8.60 -4.86
C THR A 146 -0.04 9.36 -3.61
N LEU A 147 -0.65 8.96 -2.49
CA LEU A 147 -0.30 9.41 -1.14
C LEU A 147 0.09 8.14 -0.37
N THR A 148 1.38 7.90 -0.22
CA THR A 148 1.91 6.61 0.25
C THR A 148 2.70 6.79 1.54
N GLY A 149 2.32 6.07 2.60
CA GLY A 149 3.08 6.06 3.84
C GLY A 149 4.47 5.44 3.63
N VAL A 150 5.50 6.12 4.14
CA VAL A 150 6.89 5.64 4.03
C VAL A 150 7.61 5.80 5.37
N ASN A 151 8.61 4.95 5.59
CA ASN A 151 9.46 5.03 6.78
C ASN A 151 10.56 6.10 6.59
N ALA A 152 11.48 6.18 7.55
CA ALA A 152 12.57 7.16 7.52
C ALA A 152 13.47 7.00 6.28
N GLU A 153 13.60 5.78 5.77
CA GLU A 153 14.41 5.47 4.57
C GLU A 153 13.60 5.60 3.27
N ARG A 154 12.38 6.17 3.34
CA ARG A 154 11.48 6.38 2.20
C ARG A 154 10.93 5.08 1.59
N LYS A 155 10.94 3.99 2.37
CA LYS A 155 10.41 2.68 1.96
C LYS A 155 9.03 2.45 2.56
N THR A 156 8.28 1.54 1.95
CA THR A 156 6.91 1.19 2.37
C THR A 156 6.90 -0.01 3.34
N THR A 157 7.89 -0.07 4.21
CA THR A 157 8.04 -1.13 5.21
C THR A 157 8.20 -0.53 6.62
N GLY A 158 7.87 -1.30 7.64
CA GLY A 158 7.99 -0.86 9.02
C GLY A 158 7.01 0.26 9.37
N THR A 159 7.34 1.01 10.41
CA THR A 159 6.53 2.15 10.84
C THR A 159 6.63 3.29 9.84
N ARG A 160 5.51 3.86 9.46
CA ARG A 160 5.46 4.98 8.51
C ARG A 160 5.65 6.29 9.26
N GLU A 161 6.64 7.06 8.84
CA GLU A 161 7.02 8.32 9.49
C GLU A 161 6.74 9.55 8.63
N ALA A 162 6.40 9.32 7.36
CA ALA A 162 6.10 10.39 6.41
C ALA A 162 5.16 9.86 5.33
N TYR A 163 4.60 10.75 4.55
CA TYR A 163 3.85 10.39 3.33
C TYR A 163 4.60 10.91 2.11
N ARG A 164 4.79 10.03 1.14
CA ARG A 164 5.28 10.42 -0.19
C ARG A 164 4.08 10.80 -1.04
N ILE A 165 4.10 12.00 -1.57
CA ILE A 165 3.12 12.50 -2.55
C ILE A 165 3.78 12.42 -3.92
N CYS A 166 3.21 11.62 -4.80
CA CYS A 166 3.62 11.56 -6.20
C CYS A 166 2.45 12.04 -7.05
N LEU A 167 2.68 13.00 -7.92
CA LEU A 167 1.70 13.48 -8.89
C LEU A 167 2.30 13.34 -10.29
N ALA A 168 1.45 12.94 -11.24
CA ALA A 168 1.87 12.84 -12.64
C ALA A 168 0.77 13.38 -13.54
N LEU A 169 1.18 14.14 -14.54
CA LEU A 169 0.30 14.63 -15.58
C LEU A 169 0.67 13.91 -16.88
N ALA A 170 -0.30 13.24 -17.49
CA ALA A 170 -0.08 12.43 -18.68
C ALA A 170 -1.01 12.90 -19.81
N ASP A 171 -0.55 12.77 -21.05
CA ASP A 171 -1.32 13.16 -22.23
C ASP A 171 -1.87 11.90 -22.91
N LEU A 172 -3.18 11.73 -22.90
CA LEU A 172 -3.82 10.56 -23.49
C LEU A 172 -3.71 10.55 -25.02
N ARG A 173 -3.50 11.72 -25.65
CA ARG A 173 -3.33 11.78 -27.12
C ARG A 173 -1.97 11.25 -27.54
N THR A 174 -0.92 11.56 -26.79
CA THR A 174 0.43 11.13 -27.13
C THR A 174 0.82 9.81 -26.45
N GLY A 175 0.11 9.45 -25.40
CA GLY A 175 0.44 8.26 -24.59
C GLY A 175 1.66 8.45 -23.70
N LYS A 176 2.04 9.71 -23.41
CA LYS A 176 3.28 10.01 -22.66
C LYS A 176 3.02 10.89 -21.45
N LEU A 177 3.89 10.74 -20.46
CA LEU A 177 3.91 11.63 -19.31
C LEU A 177 4.42 13.02 -19.70
N VAL A 178 3.72 14.05 -19.21
CA VAL A 178 4.03 15.45 -19.45
C VAL A 178 4.94 15.99 -18.36
N SER A 179 4.59 15.72 -17.10
CA SER A 179 5.33 16.26 -15.95
C SER A 179 5.06 15.45 -14.70
N LYS A 180 5.88 15.71 -13.69
CA LYS A 180 5.82 15.04 -12.39
C LYS A 180 5.98 16.05 -11.26
N GLY A 181 5.36 15.74 -10.12
CA GLY A 181 5.59 16.45 -8.86
C GLY A 181 5.79 15.46 -7.75
N LEU A 182 6.79 15.70 -6.89
CA LEU A 182 7.11 14.81 -5.77
C LEU A 182 7.35 15.65 -4.52
N ALA A 183 6.77 15.23 -3.41
CA ALA A 183 7.04 15.85 -2.11
C ALA A 183 6.85 14.84 -1.00
N PHE A 184 7.33 15.18 0.19
CA PHE A 184 7.18 14.35 1.38
C PHE A 184 6.51 15.16 2.49
N ALA A 185 5.51 14.57 3.13
CA ALA A 185 4.68 15.23 4.13
C ALA A 185 4.83 14.58 5.49
N LEU A 186 4.79 15.39 6.55
CA LEU A 186 4.63 14.88 7.91
C LEU A 186 3.26 14.21 8.04
N PRO A 187 3.12 13.21 8.93
CA PRO A 187 1.83 12.55 9.13
C PRO A 187 0.75 13.43 9.77
N ASP A 188 1.15 14.50 10.43
CA ASP A 188 0.20 15.37 11.13
C ASP A 188 -0.80 15.99 10.14
N GLY A 189 -2.07 15.86 10.47
CA GLY A 189 -3.15 16.38 9.64
C GLY A 189 -3.56 15.49 8.47
N VAL A 190 -3.04 14.27 8.38
CA VAL A 190 -3.38 13.31 7.32
C VAL A 190 -4.34 12.25 7.87
N UNK A 191 -5.42 11.93 7.34
CA UNK A 191 -6.10 11.23 7.59
C UNK A 191 -6.03 10.32 6.90
N PRO A 192 -5.57 9.23 7.03
CA PRO A 192 -5.45 8.13 6.10
C PRO A 192 -6.61 7.14 6.13
N THR A 193 -7.62 7.46 6.86
CA THR A 193 -8.81 6.58 6.99
C THR A 193 -9.39 6.28 5.61
N PRO A 194 -9.50 4.99 5.23
CA PRO A 194 -10.07 4.65 3.94
C PRO A 194 -11.52 5.07 3.80
N LEU A 195 -11.93 5.41 2.59
CA LEU A 195 -13.34 5.64 2.28
C LEU A 195 -14.13 4.33 2.44
N ALA A 196 -15.46 4.44 2.55
CA ALA A 196 -16.31 3.29 2.90
C ALA A 196 -16.09 2.09 1.98
N SER A 197 -15.98 2.31 0.69
CA SER A 197 -15.77 1.24 -0.29
C SER A 197 -14.50 0.42 -0.03
N PHE A 198 -13.44 1.06 0.49
CA PHE A 198 -12.18 0.37 0.82
C PHE A 198 -12.16 -0.12 2.27
N ARG A 199 -12.76 0.66 3.17
CA ARG A 199 -12.86 0.29 4.59
C ARG A 199 -13.68 -1.00 4.76
N ASP A 200 -14.80 -1.08 4.05
CA ASP A 200 -15.75 -2.18 4.18
C ASP A 200 -15.33 -3.42 3.36
N ALA A 201 -14.43 -3.27 2.40
CA ALA A 201 -13.99 -4.38 1.54
C ALA A 201 -13.47 -5.54 2.38
N PRO A 202 -13.89 -6.77 2.13
CA PRO A 202 -13.50 -7.92 2.94
C PRO A 202 -12.05 -8.35 2.74
N ALA A 203 -11.49 -8.07 1.56
CA ALA A 203 -10.21 -8.67 1.17
C ALA A 203 -9.43 -7.74 0.27
N TRP A 204 -8.14 -8.08 0.14
CA TRP A 204 -7.20 -7.39 -0.73
C TRP A 204 -6.38 -8.44 -1.49
N SER A 205 -6.06 -8.14 -2.73
CA SER A 205 -5.11 -8.91 -3.55
C SER A 205 -4.39 -7.95 -4.50
N GLU A 206 -3.32 -8.40 -5.08
CA GLU A 206 -2.62 -7.63 -6.10
C GLU A 206 -3.52 -7.49 -7.33
N ASP A 207 -3.51 -6.30 -7.93
CA ASP A 207 -4.45 -5.96 -9.00
C ASP A 207 -3.69 -5.19 -10.08
N PRO A 208 -3.64 -5.69 -11.32
CA PRO A 208 -2.95 -4.99 -12.41
C PRO A 208 -3.46 -3.57 -12.65
N ALA A 209 -4.73 -3.29 -12.39
CA ALA A 209 -5.26 -1.94 -12.53
C ALA A 209 -4.60 -0.97 -11.54
N THR A 210 -4.48 -1.38 -10.28
CA THR A 210 -3.78 -0.59 -9.25
C THR A 210 -2.30 -0.48 -9.58
N GLU A 211 -1.67 -1.60 -9.96
CA GLU A 211 -0.25 -1.61 -10.35
C GLU A 211 0.03 -0.63 -11.48
N GLY A 212 -0.80 -0.66 -12.52
CA GLY A 212 -0.64 0.24 -13.67
C GLY A 212 -0.78 1.71 -13.29
N TYR A 213 -1.75 2.02 -12.44
CA TYR A 213 -1.92 3.38 -11.91
C TYR A 213 -0.68 3.83 -11.14
N VAL A 214 -0.24 3.02 -10.18
CA VAL A 214 0.90 3.37 -9.32
C VAL A 214 2.17 3.54 -10.15
N LYS A 215 2.41 2.62 -11.09
CA LYS A 215 3.60 2.67 -11.96
C LYS A 215 3.55 3.80 -12.99
N THR A 216 2.39 4.36 -13.26
CA THR A 216 2.29 5.57 -14.08
C THR A 216 2.85 6.77 -13.31
N CYS A 217 2.65 6.80 -11.99
CA CYS A 217 3.18 7.87 -11.15
C CYS A 217 4.60 7.59 -10.64
N GLN A 218 4.83 6.42 -10.05
CA GLN A 218 6.08 6.13 -9.35
C GLN A 218 7.10 5.50 -10.30
N GLY A 219 8.35 5.96 -10.21
CA GLY A 219 9.45 5.42 -10.99
C GLY A 219 9.54 5.92 -12.43
N THR A 220 8.77 6.95 -12.79
CA THR A 220 8.70 7.50 -14.14
C THR A 220 9.22 8.95 -14.19
N LYS A 221 9.44 9.42 -15.40
CA LYS A 221 9.81 10.82 -15.66
C LYS A 221 9.05 11.34 -16.88
N ALA A 222 9.06 12.64 -17.07
CA ALA A 222 8.44 13.28 -18.23
C ALA A 222 9.01 12.67 -19.53
N GLY A 223 8.12 12.41 -20.47
CA GLY A 223 8.45 11.76 -21.74
C GLY A 223 8.32 10.25 -21.75
N ASP A 224 8.27 9.62 -20.58
CA ASP A 224 8.05 8.18 -20.50
C ASP A 224 6.64 7.82 -20.98
N PRO A 225 6.44 6.63 -21.55
CA PRO A 225 5.10 6.18 -21.90
C PRO A 225 4.22 5.99 -20.67
N ILE A 226 2.92 6.26 -20.82
CA ILE A 226 1.93 5.88 -19.81
C ILE A 226 1.99 4.36 -19.66
N ASN A 227 1.91 3.86 -18.42
CA ASN A 227 1.95 2.42 -18.18
C ASN A 227 0.82 1.73 -18.96
N PRO A 228 1.12 0.70 -19.78
CA PRO A 228 0.10 0.05 -20.61
C PRO A 228 -1.04 -0.56 -19.79
N LEU A 229 -0.77 -1.09 -18.60
CA LEU A 229 -1.82 -1.63 -17.74
C LEU A 229 -2.83 -0.54 -17.34
N TYR A 230 -2.34 0.69 -17.13
CA TYR A 230 -3.21 1.82 -16.82
C TYR A 230 -3.98 2.27 -18.06
N LEU A 231 -3.27 2.48 -19.16
CA LEU A 231 -3.87 3.01 -20.39
C LEU A 231 -4.99 2.10 -20.92
N ASP A 232 -4.78 0.78 -20.86
CA ASP A 232 -5.76 -0.20 -21.32
C ASP A 232 -7.02 -0.21 -20.45
N ARG A 233 -6.96 0.30 -19.22
CA ARG A 233 -8.04 0.21 -18.24
C ARG A 233 -8.70 1.55 -17.90
N ILE A 234 -8.27 2.64 -18.53
CA ILE A 234 -8.72 3.97 -18.09
C ILE A 234 -10.23 4.19 -18.32
N VAL A 235 -10.80 3.62 -19.38
CA VAL A 235 -12.24 3.76 -19.62
C VAL A 235 -13.01 3.01 -18.51
N ALA A 236 -12.58 1.80 -18.18
CA ALA A 236 -13.17 1.08 -17.05
C ALA A 236 -12.99 1.85 -15.73
N ALA A 237 -11.83 2.49 -15.54
CA ALA A 237 -11.55 3.27 -14.34
C ALA A 237 -12.56 4.39 -14.12
N THR A 238 -13.07 5.01 -15.18
CA THR A 238 -14.08 6.07 -15.02
C THR A 238 -15.36 5.52 -14.38
N GLN A 239 -15.82 4.35 -14.82
CA GLN A 239 -17.03 3.75 -14.25
C GLN A 239 -16.79 3.19 -12.85
N VAL A 240 -15.58 2.67 -12.59
CA VAL A 240 -15.22 2.25 -11.23
C VAL A 240 -15.26 3.45 -10.28
N ALA A 241 -14.73 4.59 -10.70
CA ALA A 241 -14.77 5.81 -9.88
C ALA A 241 -16.22 6.21 -9.56
N GLU A 242 -17.10 6.17 -10.56
CA GLU A 242 -18.53 6.46 -10.35
C GLU A 242 -19.17 5.46 -9.39
N ALA A 243 -18.83 4.17 -9.52
CA ALA A 243 -19.37 3.12 -8.65
C ALA A 243 -18.91 3.30 -7.20
N ILE A 244 -17.65 3.67 -7.01
CA ILE A 244 -17.07 3.95 -5.68
C ILE A 244 -17.82 5.14 -5.06
N ASP A 245 -17.99 6.22 -5.81
CA ASP A 245 -18.71 7.41 -5.34
C ASP A 245 -20.16 7.06 -4.94
N ALA A 246 -20.84 6.25 -5.74
CA ALA A 246 -22.20 5.81 -5.43
C ALA A 246 -22.24 4.99 -4.14
N TYR A 247 -21.30 4.06 -3.97
CA TYR A 247 -21.22 3.25 -2.76
C TYR A 247 -20.96 4.12 -1.53
N ASP A 248 -19.96 5.00 -1.63
CA ASP A 248 -19.57 5.86 -0.52
C ASP A 248 -20.69 6.84 -0.12
N ALA A 249 -21.57 7.17 -1.07
CA ALA A 249 -22.76 7.99 -0.82
C ALA A 249 -23.98 7.17 -0.36
N GLY A 250 -23.86 5.85 -0.22
CA GLY A 250 -24.96 4.99 0.21
C GLY A 250 -25.95 4.61 -0.90
N ARG A 251 -25.64 4.93 -2.15
CA ARG A 251 -26.48 4.60 -3.29
C ARG A 251 -26.09 3.21 -3.82
N TYR A 252 -26.41 2.18 -3.01
CA TYR A 252 -25.91 0.81 -3.24
C TYR A 252 -26.47 0.15 -4.50
N ARG A 253 -27.70 0.45 -4.88
CA ARG A 253 -28.29 -0.10 -6.12
C ARG A 253 -27.57 0.45 -7.34
N GLU A 254 -27.35 1.76 -7.36
CA GLU A 254 -26.57 2.43 -8.42
C GLU A 254 -25.14 1.89 -8.47
N ALA A 255 -24.50 1.74 -7.32
CA ALA A 255 -23.16 1.19 -7.25
C ALA A 255 -23.11 -0.22 -7.85
N LEU A 256 -24.09 -1.08 -7.51
CA LEU A 256 -24.14 -2.44 -8.05
C LEU A 256 -24.30 -2.45 -9.57
N GLU A 257 -25.16 -1.59 -10.11
CA GLU A 257 -25.35 -1.48 -11.56
C GLU A 257 -24.07 -1.07 -12.26
N LEU A 258 -23.37 -0.08 -11.71
CA LEU A 258 -22.11 0.41 -12.27
C LEU A 258 -21.01 -0.66 -12.20
N TYR A 259 -20.81 -1.29 -11.03
CA TYR A 259 -19.82 -2.37 -10.91
C TYR A 259 -20.11 -3.54 -11.84
N THR A 260 -21.38 -3.91 -11.97
CA THR A 260 -21.78 -5.03 -12.85
C THR A 260 -21.51 -4.67 -14.31
N SER A 261 -21.79 -3.44 -14.70
CA SER A 261 -21.48 -2.95 -16.04
C SER A 261 -19.98 -3.02 -16.33
N VAL A 262 -19.15 -2.57 -15.37
CA VAL A 262 -17.68 -2.64 -15.52
C VAL A 262 -17.24 -4.11 -15.63
N ALA A 263 -17.78 -4.99 -14.80
CA ALA A 263 -17.41 -6.41 -14.79
C ALA A 263 -17.61 -7.08 -16.16
N ALA A 264 -18.55 -6.59 -16.96
CA ALA A 264 -18.84 -7.10 -18.30
C ALA A 264 -17.85 -6.58 -19.36
N MET A 265 -17.02 -5.57 -19.04
CA MET A 265 -16.04 -5.02 -19.96
C MET A 265 -14.79 -5.90 -20.00
N PRO A 266 -14.02 -5.92 -21.11
CA PRO A 266 -12.77 -6.67 -21.16
C PRO A 266 -11.76 -6.28 -20.05
N ALA A 267 -11.72 -5.00 -19.69
CA ALA A 267 -10.84 -4.48 -18.64
C ALA A 267 -11.46 -4.58 -17.25
N GLY A 268 -12.61 -5.21 -17.09
CA GLY A 268 -13.41 -5.20 -15.87
C GLY A 268 -13.01 -6.23 -14.82
N ASN A 269 -12.13 -7.18 -15.15
CA ASN A 269 -11.68 -8.18 -14.18
C ASN A 269 -10.65 -7.57 -13.23
N GLN A 270 -11.15 -6.75 -12.29
CA GLN A 270 -10.34 -6.03 -11.33
C GLN A 270 -10.80 -6.39 -9.93
N PHE A 271 -9.84 -6.52 -9.00
CA PHE A 271 -10.17 -6.92 -7.64
C PHE A 271 -11.15 -5.94 -6.97
N ARG A 272 -10.95 -4.64 -7.18
CA ARG A 272 -11.85 -3.61 -6.63
C ARG A 272 -13.28 -3.71 -7.18
N VAL A 273 -13.45 -4.21 -8.39
CA VAL A 273 -14.79 -4.45 -8.98
C VAL A 273 -15.47 -5.63 -8.28
N LEU A 274 -14.71 -6.71 -8.05
CA LEU A 274 -15.24 -7.88 -7.33
C LEU A 274 -15.64 -7.51 -5.90
N ASN A 275 -14.79 -6.75 -5.20
CA ASN A 275 -15.13 -6.23 -3.87
C ASN A 275 -16.40 -5.38 -3.92
N GLY A 276 -16.53 -4.52 -4.90
CA GLY A 276 -17.69 -3.64 -5.05
C GLY A 276 -18.99 -4.40 -5.25
N ILE A 277 -18.97 -5.43 -6.09
CA ILE A 277 -20.15 -6.28 -6.32
C ILE A 277 -20.56 -6.98 -5.02
N TYR A 278 -19.57 -7.54 -4.30
CA TYR A 278 -19.83 -8.15 -2.99
C TYR A 278 -20.47 -7.16 -2.03
N LEU A 279 -19.85 -6.00 -1.87
CA LEU A 279 -20.28 -4.99 -0.90
C LEU A 279 -21.69 -4.47 -1.20
N ALA A 280 -21.96 -4.14 -2.46
CA ALA A 280 -23.26 -3.60 -2.84
C ALA A 280 -24.37 -4.65 -2.61
N ASN A 281 -24.13 -5.91 -2.96
CA ASN A 281 -25.08 -6.99 -2.70
C ASN A 281 -25.30 -7.18 -1.21
N TRP A 282 -24.22 -7.14 -0.40
CA TRP A 282 -24.33 -7.28 1.05
C TRP A 282 -25.20 -6.16 1.64
N LYS A 283 -24.93 -4.92 1.23
CA LYS A 283 -25.68 -3.74 1.72
C LYS A 283 -27.16 -3.79 1.30
N LEU A 284 -27.47 -4.40 0.16
CA LEU A 284 -28.84 -4.56 -0.33
C LEU A 284 -29.55 -5.78 0.25
N GLY A 285 -28.89 -6.56 1.12
CA GLY A 285 -29.46 -7.76 1.72
C GLY A 285 -29.55 -8.96 0.76
N ARG A 286 -28.86 -8.92 -0.36
CA ARG A 286 -28.83 -9.99 -1.35
C ARG A 286 -27.76 -11.01 -1.00
N GLN A 287 -28.04 -11.84 0.01
CA GLN A 287 -27.00 -12.70 0.62
C GLN A 287 -26.44 -13.74 -0.34
N GLN A 288 -27.30 -14.37 -1.17
CA GLN A 288 -26.82 -15.38 -2.12
C GLN A 288 -25.89 -14.76 -3.16
N GLN A 289 -26.26 -13.60 -3.67
CA GLN A 289 -25.44 -12.88 -4.64
C GLN A 289 -24.11 -12.39 -4.00
N ALA A 290 -24.17 -11.95 -2.75
CA ALA A 290 -22.95 -11.55 -2.04
C ALA A 290 -22.03 -12.76 -1.83
N GLU A 291 -22.58 -13.91 -1.44
CA GLU A 291 -21.78 -15.13 -1.28
C GLU A 291 -21.13 -15.55 -2.61
N ALA A 292 -21.89 -15.50 -3.71
CA ALA A 292 -21.35 -15.82 -5.04
C ALA A 292 -20.23 -14.83 -5.43
N ALA A 293 -20.41 -13.54 -5.13
CA ALA A 293 -19.40 -12.53 -5.38
C ALA A 293 -18.14 -12.77 -4.54
N PHE A 294 -18.31 -13.17 -3.28
CA PHE A 294 -17.17 -13.48 -2.41
C PHE A 294 -16.39 -14.70 -2.93
N ALA A 295 -17.10 -15.70 -3.48
CA ALA A 295 -16.42 -16.85 -4.12
C ALA A 295 -15.50 -16.38 -5.26
N LYS A 296 -15.94 -15.41 -6.06
CA LYS A 296 -15.11 -14.84 -7.12
C LYS A 296 -13.90 -14.06 -6.56
N ILE A 297 -14.08 -13.38 -5.43
CA ILE A 297 -12.96 -12.73 -4.73
C ILE A 297 -11.91 -13.76 -4.33
N VAL A 298 -12.33 -14.87 -3.74
CA VAL A 298 -11.44 -15.95 -3.33
C VAL A 298 -10.73 -16.55 -4.54
N ASP A 299 -11.47 -16.89 -5.60
CA ASP A 299 -10.88 -17.45 -6.82
C ASP A 299 -9.83 -16.50 -7.41
N TYR A 300 -10.12 -15.20 -7.47
CA TYR A 300 -9.19 -14.20 -7.98
C TYR A 300 -7.90 -14.18 -7.13
N GLY A 301 -8.04 -14.14 -5.81
CA GLY A 301 -6.88 -14.11 -4.93
C GLY A 301 -6.03 -15.37 -5.04
N LEU A 302 -6.65 -16.54 -5.12
CA LEU A 302 -5.92 -17.80 -5.30
C LEU A 302 -5.25 -17.88 -6.67
N GLU A 303 -5.90 -17.38 -7.70
CA GLU A 303 -5.33 -17.32 -9.06
C GLU A 303 -4.12 -16.40 -9.11
N HIS A 304 -4.16 -15.29 -8.37
CA HIS A 304 -3.04 -14.35 -8.28
C HIS A 304 -2.07 -14.70 -7.13
N GLN A 305 -2.25 -15.88 -6.54
CA GLN A 305 -1.36 -16.50 -5.56
C GLN A 305 -1.34 -15.83 -4.19
N ARG A 306 -2.21 -14.83 -3.95
CA ARG A 306 -2.24 -14.10 -2.68
C ARG A 306 -3.61 -13.51 -2.42
N LEU A 307 -4.20 -13.84 -1.27
CA LEU A 307 -5.46 -13.26 -0.82
C LEU A 307 -5.31 -12.83 0.64
N ALA A 308 -5.47 -11.55 0.90
CA ALA A 308 -5.47 -11.00 2.26
C ALA A 308 -6.93 -10.77 2.69
N VAL A 309 -7.34 -11.36 3.81
CA VAL A 309 -8.71 -11.22 4.32
C VAL A 309 -8.67 -10.48 5.67
N LYS A 310 -9.54 -9.50 5.82
CA LYS A 310 -9.59 -8.67 7.04
C LYS A 310 -10.42 -9.35 8.13
N PHE A 311 -9.88 -10.40 8.73
CA PHE A 311 -10.46 -11.00 9.93
C PHE A 311 -9.98 -10.21 11.15
N LEU A 312 -10.89 -9.55 11.83
CA LEU A 312 -10.56 -8.77 13.02
C LEU A 312 -10.80 -9.62 14.27
N PHE A 313 -9.81 -9.60 15.15
CA PHE A 313 -9.84 -10.35 16.40
C PHE A 313 -9.92 -9.38 17.59
N ARG A 314 -10.45 -9.88 18.70
CA ARG A 314 -10.43 -9.13 19.95
C ARG A 314 -8.97 -8.90 20.39
N PRO A 315 -8.66 -7.78 21.03
CA PRO A 315 -7.29 -7.53 21.48
C PRO A 315 -6.75 -8.70 22.33
N GLY A 316 -5.54 -9.13 22.03
CA GLY A 316 -4.85 -10.22 22.75
C GLY A 316 -5.50 -11.60 22.65
N SER A 317 -6.38 -11.82 21.66
CA SER A 317 -7.22 -13.01 21.59
C SER A 317 -7.20 -13.62 20.19
N THR A 318 -7.55 -14.91 20.12
CA THR A 318 -7.83 -15.61 18.86
C THR A 318 -9.33 -15.62 18.53
N ALA A 319 -10.17 -15.03 19.39
CA ALA A 319 -11.60 -14.90 19.10
C ALA A 319 -11.85 -13.69 18.22
N PHE A 320 -12.75 -13.83 17.26
CA PHE A 320 -13.17 -12.69 16.42
C PHE A 320 -13.87 -11.62 17.26
N VAL A 321 -13.83 -10.39 16.76
CA VAL A 321 -14.59 -9.28 17.37
C VAL A 321 -16.08 -9.66 17.43
N GLN A 322 -16.77 -9.15 18.45
CA GLN A 322 -18.17 -9.50 18.71
C GLN A 322 -19.16 -8.46 18.16
N ASP A 323 -18.70 -7.57 17.29
CA ASP A 323 -19.60 -6.63 16.60
C ASP A 323 -20.17 -7.30 15.36
N PRO A 324 -21.48 -7.61 15.34
CA PRO A 324 -22.08 -8.30 14.17
C PRO A 324 -21.93 -7.53 12.85
N ARG A 325 -21.77 -6.21 12.93
CA ARG A 325 -21.56 -5.41 11.71
C ARG A 325 -20.21 -5.73 11.06
N LEU A 326 -19.24 -6.16 11.85
CA LEU A 326 -17.91 -6.53 11.37
C LEU A 326 -17.78 -8.03 11.15
N SER A 327 -18.09 -8.83 12.17
CA SER A 327 -17.83 -10.26 12.16
C SER A 327 -19.03 -11.11 11.68
N GLY A 328 -20.20 -10.50 11.47
CA GLY A 328 -21.38 -11.22 10.99
C GLY A 328 -21.12 -12.02 9.71
N PRO A 329 -20.43 -11.48 8.72
CA PRO A 329 -20.15 -12.23 7.48
C PRO A 329 -19.03 -13.26 7.59
N TYR A 330 -18.25 -13.31 8.69
CA TYR A 330 -17.10 -14.19 8.77
C TYR A 330 -17.41 -15.67 8.58
N PRO A 331 -18.53 -16.24 9.12
CA PRO A 331 -18.84 -17.65 8.83
C PRO A 331 -19.00 -17.93 7.33
N VAL A 332 -19.61 -17.01 6.60
CA VAL A 332 -19.76 -17.14 5.14
C VAL A 332 -18.40 -17.04 4.45
N TRP A 333 -17.54 -16.11 4.88
CA TRP A 333 -16.20 -15.99 4.32
C TRP A 333 -15.40 -17.27 4.53
N LEU A 334 -15.39 -17.81 5.76
CA LEU A 334 -14.63 -19.02 6.08
C LEU A 334 -15.14 -20.22 5.26
N LYS A 335 -16.45 -20.40 5.18
CA LYS A 335 -17.07 -21.47 4.38
C LYS A 335 -16.67 -21.35 2.90
N THR A 336 -16.75 -20.14 2.36
CA THR A 336 -16.42 -19.89 0.95
C THR A 336 -14.94 -20.12 0.66
N ILE A 337 -14.06 -19.61 1.53
CA ILE A 337 -12.61 -19.83 1.37
C ILE A 337 -12.31 -21.33 1.39
N ALA A 338 -12.88 -22.06 2.35
CA ALA A 338 -12.67 -23.50 2.45
C ALA A 338 -13.14 -24.24 1.19
N LYS A 339 -14.31 -23.89 0.69
CA LYS A 339 -14.90 -24.54 -0.50
C LYS A 339 -14.03 -24.28 -1.74
N GLN A 340 -13.66 -23.01 -1.97
CA GLN A 340 -12.89 -22.64 -3.16
C GLN A 340 -11.46 -23.21 -3.10
N ALA A 341 -10.84 -23.18 -1.94
CA ALA A 341 -9.50 -23.75 -1.74
C ALA A 341 -9.51 -25.28 -1.91
N ALA A 342 -10.53 -25.94 -1.38
CA ALA A 342 -10.65 -27.41 -1.48
C ALA A 342 -10.91 -27.87 -2.92
N GLY A 343 -11.60 -27.05 -3.71
CA GLY A 343 -11.89 -27.36 -5.10
C GLY A 343 -10.70 -27.32 -6.03
N GLY A 344 -9.62 -26.65 -5.63
CA GLY A 344 -8.37 -26.62 -6.38
C GLY A 344 -7.36 -27.63 -5.84
N ASN A 345 -6.29 -27.88 -6.57
CA ASN A 345 -5.19 -28.73 -6.15
C ASN A 345 -4.00 -27.88 -5.65
N LYS A 346 -4.31 -26.86 -4.84
CA LYS A 346 -3.30 -25.92 -4.36
C LYS A 346 -3.01 -26.14 -2.88
N CYS A 347 -1.78 -25.91 -2.50
CA CYS A 347 -1.38 -25.84 -1.10
C CYS A 347 -1.26 -24.38 -0.70
N LEU A 348 -1.59 -24.09 0.55
CA LEU A 348 -1.68 -22.71 1.04
C LEU A 348 -0.83 -22.50 2.29
N GLU A 349 -0.15 -21.37 2.36
CA GLU A 349 0.37 -20.83 3.62
C GLU A 349 -0.68 -19.85 4.15
N VAL A 350 -1.11 -20.07 5.39
CA VAL A 350 -2.05 -19.21 6.11
C VAL A 350 -1.21 -18.37 7.06
N THR A 351 -1.07 -17.08 6.79
CA THR A 351 -0.16 -16.22 7.55
C THR A 351 -0.94 -15.12 8.27
N GLY A 352 -0.75 -15.04 9.58
CA GLY A 352 -1.34 -13.98 10.40
C GLY A 352 -0.43 -12.76 10.44
N HIS A 353 -1.07 -11.58 10.48
CA HIS A 353 -0.40 -10.28 10.56
C HIS A 353 -1.04 -9.41 11.63
N THR A 354 -0.26 -8.53 12.23
CA THR A 354 -0.74 -7.55 13.23
C THR A 354 -0.37 -6.14 12.80
N SER A 355 -1.06 -5.16 13.37
CA SER A 355 -0.61 -3.77 13.33
C SER A 355 0.67 -3.64 14.19
N PRO A 356 1.46 -2.56 13.99
CA PRO A 356 2.74 -2.41 14.71
C PRO A 356 2.57 -1.83 16.12
N THR A 357 1.56 -2.30 16.86
CA THR A 357 1.33 -1.87 18.23
C THR A 357 1.70 -3.01 19.20
N GLY A 358 2.37 -2.65 20.29
CA GLY A 358 2.82 -3.62 21.28
C GLY A 358 4.13 -4.31 20.92
N PRO A 359 4.65 -5.16 21.83
CA PRO A 359 5.94 -5.83 21.64
C PRO A 359 5.90 -6.86 20.50
N GLU A 360 6.90 -6.83 19.63
CA GLU A 360 6.93 -7.69 18.45
C GLU A 360 6.91 -9.20 18.78
N PRO A 361 7.62 -9.72 19.82
CA PRO A 361 7.50 -11.15 20.12
C PRO A 361 6.07 -11.59 20.44
N LEU A 362 5.27 -10.72 21.08
CA LEU A 362 3.87 -11.01 21.33
C LEU A 362 3.05 -10.96 20.03
N ASN A 363 3.37 -10.02 19.16
CA ASN A 363 2.71 -9.90 17.86
C ASN A 363 2.96 -11.12 16.99
N GLU A 364 4.21 -11.60 16.95
CA GLU A 364 4.58 -12.82 16.20
C GLU A 364 3.78 -14.03 16.72
N ARG A 365 3.78 -14.22 18.05
CA ARG A 365 3.06 -15.35 18.66
C ARG A 365 1.56 -15.26 18.39
N LEU A 366 0.98 -14.09 18.62
CA LEU A 366 -0.47 -13.88 18.45
C LEU A 366 -0.88 -14.07 16.99
N SER A 367 -0.09 -13.55 16.06
CA SER A 367 -0.39 -13.70 14.63
C SER A 367 -0.37 -15.17 14.19
N LEU A 368 0.58 -15.97 14.72
CA LEU A 368 0.63 -17.41 14.45
C LEU A 368 -0.63 -18.10 15.01
N LEU A 369 -1.00 -17.81 16.25
CA LEU A 369 -2.19 -18.43 16.88
C LEU A 369 -3.47 -18.09 16.11
N ARG A 370 -3.58 -16.87 15.59
CA ARG A 370 -4.72 -16.45 14.77
C ARG A 370 -4.73 -17.20 13.44
N ALA A 371 -3.58 -17.36 12.80
CA ALA A 371 -3.47 -18.16 11.57
C ALA A 371 -3.86 -19.60 11.81
N GLU A 372 -3.41 -20.20 12.92
CA GLU A 372 -3.77 -21.57 13.30
C GLU A 372 -5.27 -21.71 13.55
N TYR A 373 -5.89 -20.71 14.19
CA TYR A 373 -7.32 -20.70 14.43
C TYR A 373 -8.10 -20.68 13.10
N VAL A 374 -7.73 -19.80 12.18
CA VAL A 374 -8.38 -19.72 10.87
C VAL A 374 -8.17 -21.03 10.10
N LYS A 375 -6.96 -21.55 10.07
CA LYS A 375 -6.64 -22.83 9.42
C LYS A 375 -7.54 -23.96 9.96
N SER A 376 -7.67 -24.04 11.28
CA SER A 376 -8.52 -25.04 11.94
C SER A 376 -9.99 -24.92 11.52
N ARG A 377 -10.50 -23.67 11.40
CA ARG A 377 -11.86 -23.42 10.97
C ARG A 377 -12.08 -23.88 9.52
N LEU A 378 -11.10 -23.67 8.65
CA LEU A 378 -11.17 -24.10 7.25
C LEU A 378 -11.13 -25.62 7.14
N GLU A 379 -10.27 -26.28 7.93
CA GLU A 379 -10.16 -27.74 7.95
C GLU A 379 -11.45 -28.38 8.47
N GLY A 380 -12.09 -27.75 9.46
CA GLY A 380 -13.38 -28.22 9.98
C GLY A 380 -14.48 -28.18 8.95
N THR A 381 -14.41 -27.23 8.01
CA THR A 381 -15.38 -27.10 6.93
C THR A 381 -15.06 -28.05 5.76
N SER A 382 -13.76 -28.15 5.41
CA SER A 382 -13.29 -28.97 4.28
C SER A 382 -12.08 -29.78 4.74
N PRO A 383 -12.30 -30.99 5.26
CA PRO A 383 -11.20 -31.80 5.84
C PRO A 383 -10.05 -32.13 4.88
N THR A 384 -10.30 -32.12 3.57
CA THR A 384 -9.25 -32.37 2.59
C THR A 384 -8.13 -31.29 2.63
N LEU A 385 -8.43 -30.12 3.23
CA LEU A 385 -7.43 -29.06 3.38
C LEU A 385 -6.38 -29.36 4.46
N ALA A 386 -6.61 -30.33 5.35
CA ALA A 386 -5.73 -30.60 6.48
C ALA A 386 -4.28 -30.88 6.07
N ARG A 387 -4.10 -31.49 4.90
CA ARG A 387 -2.76 -31.82 4.38
C ARG A 387 -2.24 -30.80 3.38
N ARG A 388 -2.97 -29.72 3.16
CA ARG A 388 -2.64 -28.74 2.12
C ARG A 388 -2.41 -27.33 2.67
N MET A 389 -2.43 -27.19 3.99
CA MET A 389 -2.25 -25.88 4.61
C MET A 389 -1.19 -25.90 5.69
N ILE A 390 -0.37 -24.86 5.75
CA ILE A 390 0.54 -24.60 6.87
C ILE A 390 0.22 -23.22 7.43
N ALA A 391 0.41 -23.04 8.74
CA ALA A 391 0.17 -21.76 9.41
C ALA A 391 1.48 -21.06 9.72
N ASN A 392 1.49 -19.73 9.62
CA ASN A 392 2.64 -18.90 9.94
C ASN A 392 2.17 -17.61 10.59
N GLY A 393 3.05 -16.97 11.37
CA GLY A 393 2.79 -15.68 11.97
C GLY A 393 4.00 -14.79 11.84
N VAL A 394 3.81 -13.58 11.31
CA VAL A 394 4.91 -12.66 11.06
C VAL A 394 4.78 -11.35 11.86
N GLY A 395 3.84 -11.33 12.81
CA GLY A 395 3.63 -10.13 13.61
C GLY A 395 3.39 -8.91 12.75
N SER A 396 4.09 -7.83 13.04
CA SER A 396 3.98 -6.57 12.31
C SER A 396 5.09 -6.38 11.26
N ALA A 397 5.86 -7.40 10.95
CA ALA A 397 7.00 -7.28 10.04
C ALA A 397 6.60 -6.89 8.61
N GLN A 398 5.35 -7.16 8.21
CA GLN A 398 4.90 -6.94 6.85
C GLN A 398 3.63 -6.06 6.83
N THR A 399 3.70 -4.89 7.49
CA THR A 399 2.58 -3.94 7.47
C THR A 399 2.36 -3.41 6.04
N MET A 400 1.11 -3.27 5.68
CA MET A 400 0.72 -2.65 4.41
C MET A 400 0.42 -1.16 4.56
N VAL A 401 -0.13 -0.77 5.70
CA VAL A 401 -0.51 0.61 5.99
C VAL A 401 0.45 1.26 6.99
N GLY A 402 0.65 0.63 8.15
CA GLY A 402 1.72 0.98 9.08
C GLY A 402 1.58 2.32 9.81
N THR A 403 0.35 2.85 10.01
CA THR A 403 0.19 4.13 10.71
C THR A 403 0.46 4.01 12.21
N GLY A 404 0.31 2.81 12.78
CA GLY A 404 0.43 2.59 14.22
C GLY A 404 -0.73 3.12 15.05
N ARG A 405 -1.81 3.54 14.42
CA ARG A 405 -3.01 4.05 15.13
C ARG A 405 -3.90 2.95 15.66
N ASP A 406 -3.82 1.76 15.09
CA ASP A 406 -4.63 0.59 15.45
C ASP A 406 -6.14 0.83 15.32
N ASP A 407 -6.53 1.68 14.38
CA ASP A 407 -7.92 2.00 14.07
C ASP A 407 -8.29 1.47 12.67
N ALA A 408 -9.34 2.01 12.07
CA ALA A 408 -9.78 1.60 10.73
C ALA A 408 -8.72 1.84 9.64
N SER A 409 -7.80 2.78 9.85
CA SER A 409 -6.70 3.05 8.91
C SER A 409 -5.79 1.84 8.76
N ASP A 410 -5.54 1.12 9.87
CA ASP A 410 -4.62 -0.03 9.90
C ASP A 410 -5.36 -1.37 9.78
N ALA A 411 -6.63 -1.39 9.41
CA ALA A 411 -7.40 -2.64 9.39
C ALA A 411 -6.72 -3.71 8.51
N LEU A 412 -6.12 -3.30 7.40
CA LEU A 412 -5.45 -4.23 6.50
C LEU A 412 -4.14 -4.76 7.07
N ASP A 413 -3.56 -4.11 8.07
CA ASP A 413 -2.39 -4.65 8.78
C ASP A 413 -2.78 -5.84 9.69
N ARG A 414 -4.04 -5.87 10.14
CA ARG A 414 -4.59 -6.94 10.98
C ARG A 414 -5.35 -7.94 10.12
N ARG A 415 -4.61 -8.69 9.30
CA ARG A 415 -5.19 -9.58 8.30
C ARG A 415 -4.68 -11.01 8.44
N VAL A 416 -5.38 -11.92 7.81
CA VAL A 416 -4.88 -13.28 7.55
C VAL A 416 -4.71 -13.43 6.04
N GLU A 417 -3.50 -13.75 5.60
CA GLU A 417 -3.19 -13.96 4.18
C GLU A 417 -3.19 -15.43 3.84
N PHE A 418 -3.69 -15.73 2.66
CA PHE A 418 -3.64 -17.04 2.03
C PHE A 418 -2.72 -16.90 0.82
N LYS A 419 -1.58 -17.56 0.90
CA LYS A 419 -0.57 -17.52 -0.16
C LYS A 419 -0.47 -18.92 -0.77
N VAL A 420 -0.54 -19.00 -2.11
CA VAL A 420 -0.38 -20.27 -2.80
C VAL A 420 1.09 -20.69 -2.77
N ILE A 421 1.34 -21.91 -2.35
CA ILE A 421 2.69 -22.48 -2.25
C ILE A 421 2.72 -23.82 -2.96
N GLY A 422 3.91 -24.34 -3.18
CA GLY A 422 4.06 -25.68 -3.73
C GLY A 422 3.59 -26.76 -2.75
N CYS A 423 2.93 -27.78 -3.26
CA CYS A 423 2.59 -28.95 -2.49
C CYS A 423 3.81 -29.87 -2.38
#